data_bac0db29a43877d2752481a936ff7576
#
_entry.id   bac0db29a43877d2752481a936ff7576
#
_cell.length_a   1.000
_cell.length_b   1.000
_cell.length_c   1.000
_cell.angle_alpha   90.00
_cell.angle_beta   90.00
_cell.angle_gamma   90.00
#
_symmetry.space_group_name_H-M   'P 1'
#
loop_
_entity.id
_entity.type
_entity.pdbx_description
1 polymer ?
#
loop_
_entity_poly.entity_id
_entity_poly.type
_entity_poly.pdbx_seq_one_letter_code
_entity_poly.pdbx_strand_id
1 'polypeptide(L)'
;MPIIQAKSYIIRRESPILPTKTPLVTVRKLMFKMKNNSDINFALKRIFYIFADKHNRHFNKLLKVNRMKTVYDFTVKDRKGKDVSLKEYANEVLLIVNTATKCGFTPQYEELEKLYEKHHSDGFTILDFPCNQFGQQAPGTDESIHEFCKLTYGTEFPRFKKIKVNGEDADPLYKFLTSQKGFAGWDESHPLTHILDDMLSKEDPDYKSKPDIKWNFTKFLADKNGVVVARFEPTEKIENIEKQIVELLK
;
A
#
# COMPACT_ATOMS: atom_id res chain seq x y z
N MET A 1 -29.70 -22.05 -46.41
CA MET A 1 -28.46 -22.61 -45.90
C MET A 1 -27.27 -22.01 -46.63
N PRO A 2 -26.39 -21.32 -45.97
CA PRO A 2 -24.98 -21.47 -46.28
C PRO A 2 -24.19 -21.70 -44.96
N ILE A 3 -23.21 -22.56 -45.12
CA ILE A 3 -22.26 -23.07 -44.12
C ILE A 3 -21.25 -21.99 -43.77
N ILE A 4 -21.17 -21.62 -42.50
CA ILE A 4 -20.14 -20.70 -41.96
C ILE A 4 -18.95 -21.57 -41.56
N GLN A 5 -17.85 -21.44 -42.31
CA GLN A 5 -16.54 -22.01 -41.98
C GLN A 5 -15.95 -21.30 -40.77
N ALA A 6 -15.68 -22.06 -39.72
CA ALA A 6 -14.86 -21.61 -38.59
C ALA A 6 -13.39 -21.55 -38.97
N LYS A 7 -12.81 -20.36 -39.04
CA LYS A 7 -11.36 -20.16 -39.13
C LYS A 7 -10.72 -20.40 -37.79
N SER A 8 -9.99 -21.49 -37.67
CA SER A 8 -9.12 -21.78 -36.52
C SER A 8 -7.92 -20.81 -36.50
N TYR A 9 -7.85 -19.95 -35.51
CA TYR A 9 -6.63 -19.17 -35.23
C TYR A 9 -5.65 -20.05 -34.48
N ILE A 10 -4.60 -20.50 -35.15
CA ILE A 10 -3.43 -21.13 -34.54
C ILE A 10 -2.58 -20.00 -33.94
N ILE A 11 -2.64 -19.86 -32.62
CA ILE A 11 -1.71 -19.04 -31.85
C ILE A 11 -0.38 -19.81 -31.81
N ARG A 12 0.58 -19.44 -32.63
CA ARG A 12 1.98 -19.87 -32.46
C ARG A 12 2.51 -19.25 -31.19
N ARG A 13 2.68 -20.06 -30.14
CA ARG A 13 3.51 -19.72 -28.99
C ARG A 13 4.97 -19.73 -29.46
N GLU A 14 5.55 -18.56 -29.62
CA GLU A 14 6.99 -18.42 -29.74
C GLU A 14 7.60 -18.74 -28.37
N SER A 15 8.28 -19.88 -28.27
CA SER A 15 9.08 -20.25 -27.14
C SER A 15 10.29 -19.32 -27.05
N PRO A 16 10.63 -18.75 -25.86
CA PRO A 16 11.85 -17.95 -25.72
C PRO A 16 13.06 -18.84 -26.03
N ILE A 17 13.87 -18.39 -26.97
CA ILE A 17 15.12 -19.01 -27.40
C ILE A 17 16.04 -19.14 -26.19
N LEU A 18 16.26 -20.35 -25.72
CA LEU A 18 17.29 -20.70 -24.74
C LEU A 18 18.67 -20.46 -25.37
N PRO A 19 19.61 -19.77 -24.69
CA PRO A 19 20.95 -19.59 -25.20
C PRO A 19 21.66 -20.95 -25.27
N THR A 20 22.05 -21.34 -26.49
CA THR A 20 22.63 -22.64 -26.87
C THR A 20 24.10 -22.78 -26.48
N LYS A 21 24.50 -22.43 -25.24
CA LYS A 21 25.80 -22.86 -24.71
C LYS A 21 25.62 -23.28 -23.26
N THR A 22 25.09 -24.46 -23.07
CA THR A 22 24.87 -25.08 -21.78
C THR A 22 26.21 -25.52 -21.14
N PRO A 23 26.37 -25.37 -19.84
CA PRO A 23 27.55 -25.85 -19.09
C PRO A 23 27.67 -27.38 -19.01
N LEU A 24 26.79 -28.13 -19.67
CA LEU A 24 26.81 -29.59 -19.76
C LEU A 24 28.12 -30.15 -20.35
N VAL A 25 28.76 -29.41 -21.27
CA VAL A 25 30.06 -29.86 -21.85
C VAL A 25 31.19 -29.81 -20.82
N THR A 26 31.14 -28.83 -19.91
CA THR A 26 32.15 -28.70 -18.84
C THR A 26 31.98 -29.76 -17.78
N VAL A 27 30.75 -30.12 -17.44
CA VAL A 27 30.43 -31.17 -16.47
C VAL A 27 30.87 -32.55 -17.01
N ARG A 28 30.61 -32.86 -18.27
CA ARG A 28 31.08 -34.11 -18.91
C ARG A 28 32.59 -34.25 -18.92
N LYS A 29 33.37 -33.18 -19.15
CA LYS A 29 34.82 -33.17 -19.10
C LYS A 29 35.38 -33.38 -17.68
N LEU A 30 34.68 -32.89 -16.64
CA LEU A 30 35.04 -33.09 -15.24
C LEU A 30 34.77 -34.55 -14.82
N MET A 31 33.65 -35.12 -15.21
CA MET A 31 33.31 -36.53 -14.85
C MET A 31 34.26 -37.57 -15.45
N PHE A 32 34.88 -37.28 -16.60
CA PHE A 32 35.81 -38.19 -17.26
C PHE A 32 37.20 -38.28 -16.55
N LYS A 33 37.51 -37.35 -15.64
CA LYS A 33 38.78 -37.28 -14.91
C LYS A 33 38.76 -37.89 -13.49
N MET A 34 37.59 -38.33 -13.00
CA MET A 34 37.42 -38.80 -11.63
C MET A 34 37.51 -40.33 -11.56
N LYS A 35 38.45 -40.83 -10.79
CA LYS A 35 38.78 -42.27 -10.69
C LYS A 35 38.03 -43.05 -9.62
N ASN A 36 37.28 -42.37 -8.71
CA ASN A 36 36.59 -43.02 -7.58
C ASN A 36 35.15 -42.57 -7.43
N ASN A 37 34.24 -43.50 -7.09
CA ASN A 37 32.81 -43.23 -6.89
C ASN A 37 32.48 -42.24 -5.75
N SER A 38 33.31 -42.15 -4.71
CA SER A 38 33.16 -41.20 -3.60
C SER A 38 33.37 -39.74 -4.04
N ASP A 39 34.36 -39.50 -4.91
CA ASP A 39 34.70 -38.16 -5.40
C ASP A 39 33.64 -37.64 -6.39
N ILE A 40 33.06 -38.57 -7.16
CA ILE A 40 31.94 -38.26 -8.08
C ILE A 40 30.69 -37.82 -7.29
N ASN A 41 30.36 -38.54 -6.20
CA ASN A 41 29.22 -38.19 -5.36
C ASN A 41 29.39 -36.85 -4.63
N PHE A 42 30.61 -36.55 -4.15
CA PHE A 42 30.92 -35.27 -3.51
C PHE A 42 30.85 -34.08 -4.51
N ALA A 43 31.44 -34.29 -5.69
CA ALA A 43 31.39 -33.27 -6.76
C ALA A 43 29.98 -33.02 -7.28
N LEU A 44 29.17 -34.08 -7.46
CA LEU A 44 27.75 -33.95 -7.86
C LEU A 44 26.91 -33.24 -6.82
N LYS A 45 27.09 -33.56 -5.51
CA LYS A 45 26.40 -32.83 -4.43
C LYS A 45 26.80 -31.35 -4.43
N ARG A 46 28.08 -31.03 -4.61
CA ARG A 46 28.55 -29.63 -4.65
C ARG A 46 28.04 -28.86 -5.88
N ILE A 47 28.00 -29.50 -7.05
CA ILE A 47 27.42 -28.94 -8.26
C ILE A 47 25.91 -28.74 -8.10
N PHE A 48 25.21 -29.72 -7.52
CA PHE A 48 23.77 -29.61 -7.23
C PHE A 48 23.47 -28.46 -6.25
N TYR A 49 24.27 -28.30 -5.19
CA TYR A 49 24.15 -27.18 -4.25
C TYR A 49 24.39 -25.83 -4.91
N ILE A 50 25.40 -25.69 -5.78
CA ILE A 50 25.70 -24.46 -6.50
C ILE A 50 24.57 -24.12 -7.51
N PHE A 51 24.03 -25.14 -8.20
CA PHE A 51 22.91 -24.96 -9.13
C PHE A 51 21.62 -24.62 -8.38
N ALA A 52 21.33 -25.28 -7.28
CA ALA A 52 20.17 -25.00 -6.44
C ALA A 52 20.24 -23.58 -5.86
N ASP A 53 21.39 -23.15 -5.35
CA ASP A 53 21.58 -21.82 -4.78
C ASP A 53 21.53 -20.73 -5.87
N LYS A 54 22.12 -20.95 -7.04
CA LYS A 54 22.06 -20.01 -8.17
C LYS A 54 20.65 -19.90 -8.77
N HIS A 55 19.92 -21.03 -8.90
CA HIS A 55 18.52 -21.02 -9.35
C HIS A 55 17.60 -20.39 -8.30
N ASN A 56 17.81 -20.69 -7.03
CA ASN A 56 17.03 -20.14 -5.93
C ASN A 56 17.25 -18.61 -5.81
N ARG A 57 18.48 -18.12 -5.98
CA ARG A 57 18.77 -16.68 -6.03
C ARG A 57 18.14 -15.98 -7.24
N HIS A 58 18.20 -16.60 -8.41
CA HIS A 58 17.58 -16.05 -9.63
C HIS A 58 16.06 -16.10 -9.55
N PHE A 59 15.49 -17.20 -9.06
CA PHE A 59 14.06 -17.38 -8.84
C PHE A 59 13.55 -16.42 -7.76
N ASN A 60 14.25 -16.26 -6.65
CA ASN A 60 13.92 -15.28 -5.61
C ASN A 60 14.04 -13.82 -6.08
N LYS A 61 14.98 -13.54 -7.01
CA LYS A 61 15.10 -12.23 -7.65
C LYS A 61 13.92 -11.99 -8.59
N LEU A 62 13.48 -12.99 -9.36
CA LEU A 62 12.28 -12.92 -10.22
C LEU A 62 10.99 -12.81 -9.39
N LEU A 63 10.87 -13.53 -8.28
CA LEU A 63 9.75 -13.40 -7.35
C LEU A 63 9.70 -12.02 -6.69
N LYS A 64 10.85 -11.43 -6.32
CA LYS A 64 10.93 -10.06 -5.81
C LYS A 64 10.51 -9.01 -6.84
N VAL A 65 10.80 -9.24 -8.14
CA VAL A 65 10.44 -8.31 -9.22
C VAL A 65 8.94 -8.34 -9.52
N ASN A 66 8.26 -9.47 -9.25
CA ASN A 66 6.83 -9.64 -9.52
C ASN A 66 5.92 -9.47 -8.29
N ARG A 67 6.47 -9.18 -7.10
CA ARG A 67 5.64 -8.90 -5.93
C ARG A 67 5.04 -7.51 -6.05
N MET A 68 3.72 -7.42 -6.08
CA MET A 68 3.03 -6.13 -5.97
C MET A 68 3.43 -5.45 -4.66
N LYS A 69 3.77 -4.17 -4.75
CA LYS A 69 4.08 -3.33 -3.59
C LYS A 69 2.81 -3.14 -2.75
N THR A 70 2.95 -3.21 -1.45
CA THR A 70 1.86 -3.05 -0.49
C THR A 70 2.21 -1.99 0.55
N VAL A 71 1.28 -1.62 1.43
CA VAL A 71 1.56 -0.69 2.53
C VAL A 71 2.62 -1.24 3.49
N TYR A 72 2.80 -2.55 3.57
CA TYR A 72 3.81 -3.20 4.42
C TYR A 72 5.26 -3.03 3.93
N ASP A 73 5.46 -2.50 2.74
CA ASP A 73 6.79 -2.19 2.18
C ASP A 73 7.30 -0.81 2.63
N PHE A 74 6.56 -0.11 3.49
CA PHE A 74 6.92 1.22 3.96
C PHE A 74 7.31 1.23 5.44
N THR A 75 8.21 2.15 5.76
CA THR A 75 8.58 2.53 7.11
C THR A 75 8.23 4.00 7.30
N VAL A 76 7.55 4.30 8.38
CA VAL A 76 7.13 5.65 8.77
C VAL A 76 7.75 6.03 10.11
N LYS A 77 7.61 7.28 10.52
CA LYS A 77 8.11 7.71 11.84
C LYS A 77 6.96 7.88 12.81
N ASP A 78 7.11 7.32 14.01
CA ASP A 78 6.21 7.64 15.10
C ASP A 78 6.34 9.12 15.51
N ARG A 79 5.47 9.61 16.41
CA ARG A 79 5.48 11.00 16.88
C ARG A 79 6.80 11.41 17.56
N LYS A 80 7.60 10.46 18.05
CA LYS A 80 8.92 10.68 18.66
C LYS A 80 10.06 10.61 17.63
N GLY A 81 9.76 10.34 16.36
CA GLY A 81 10.72 10.24 15.27
C GLY A 81 11.39 8.88 15.12
N LYS A 82 10.96 7.84 15.86
CA LYS A 82 11.43 6.47 15.72
C LYS A 82 10.83 5.83 14.47
N ASP A 83 11.64 5.05 13.75
CA ASP A 83 11.17 4.29 12.61
C ASP A 83 10.24 3.14 13.05
N VAL A 84 9.10 3.05 12.36
CA VAL A 84 8.08 2.00 12.52
C VAL A 84 7.82 1.39 11.16
N SER A 85 8.06 0.11 11.02
CA SER A 85 7.70 -0.63 9.81
C SER A 85 6.22 -0.90 9.79
N LEU A 86 5.51 -0.53 8.72
CA LEU A 86 4.08 -0.87 8.61
C LEU A 86 3.81 -2.37 8.51
N LYS A 87 4.86 -3.18 8.35
CA LYS A 87 4.77 -4.64 8.47
C LYS A 87 4.40 -5.10 9.89
N GLU A 88 4.58 -4.25 10.91
CA GLU A 88 4.12 -4.53 12.29
C GLU A 88 2.61 -4.69 12.38
N TYR A 89 1.86 -4.10 11.44
CA TYR A 89 0.40 -4.20 11.31
C TYR A 89 -0.03 -5.29 10.31
N ALA A 90 0.85 -6.24 9.97
CA ALA A 90 0.52 -7.31 9.02
C ALA A 90 -0.64 -8.18 9.53
N ASN A 91 -1.54 -8.56 8.63
CA ASN A 91 -2.80 -9.27 8.87
C ASN A 91 -3.92 -8.42 9.50
N GLU A 92 -3.74 -7.10 9.60
CA GLU A 92 -4.81 -6.18 9.99
C GLU A 92 -5.41 -5.48 8.76
N VAL A 93 -6.68 -5.13 8.84
CA VAL A 93 -7.33 -4.16 7.94
C VAL A 93 -6.95 -2.77 8.40
N LEU A 94 -6.37 -1.96 7.52
CA LEU A 94 -5.82 -0.65 7.88
C LEU A 94 -6.61 0.49 7.26
N LEU A 95 -7.01 1.48 8.08
CA LEU A 95 -7.52 2.77 7.62
C LEU A 95 -6.43 3.83 7.82
N ILE A 96 -5.82 4.28 6.74
CA ILE A 96 -4.73 5.26 6.74
C ILE A 96 -5.32 6.64 6.44
N VAL A 97 -5.17 7.60 7.35
CA VAL A 97 -5.84 8.90 7.27
C VAL A 97 -4.87 10.06 7.49
N ASN A 98 -4.98 11.12 6.68
CA ASN A 98 -4.29 12.39 6.96
C ASN A 98 -5.22 13.34 7.69
N THR A 99 -4.76 13.90 8.80
CA THR A 99 -5.61 14.60 9.77
C THR A 99 -5.16 16.03 10.08
N ALA A 100 -6.01 16.77 10.76
CA ALA A 100 -5.73 18.12 11.24
C ALA A 100 -6.57 18.42 12.48
N THR A 101 -6.07 19.37 13.33
CA THR A 101 -6.71 19.73 14.62
C THR A 101 -7.60 20.97 14.55
N LYS A 102 -7.56 21.72 13.42
CA LYS A 102 -8.31 22.98 13.23
C LYS A 102 -9.11 22.98 11.91
N CYS A 103 -9.60 21.82 11.50
CA CYS A 103 -10.36 21.60 10.29
C CYS A 103 -11.84 21.46 10.58
N GLY A 104 -12.71 21.84 9.62
CA GLY A 104 -14.15 21.57 9.72
C GLY A 104 -14.47 20.07 9.88
N PHE A 105 -13.58 19.18 9.42
CA PHE A 105 -13.70 17.73 9.57
C PHE A 105 -13.05 17.17 10.86
N THR A 106 -12.44 18.00 11.72
CA THR A 106 -11.81 17.54 12.98
C THR A 106 -12.78 16.73 13.88
N PRO A 107 -14.09 17.03 13.93
CA PRO A 107 -15.03 16.19 14.69
C PRO A 107 -15.09 14.71 14.25
N GLN A 108 -14.63 14.35 13.04
CA GLN A 108 -14.55 12.95 12.63
C GLN A 108 -13.62 12.09 13.50
N TYR A 109 -12.75 12.70 14.31
CA TYR A 109 -11.97 11.94 15.29
C TYR A 109 -12.85 11.14 16.25
N GLU A 110 -14.01 11.67 16.66
CA GLU A 110 -14.96 10.95 17.53
C GLU A 110 -15.53 9.70 16.84
N GLU A 111 -15.91 9.82 15.56
CA GLU A 111 -16.45 8.69 14.80
C GLU A 111 -15.36 7.65 14.46
N LEU A 112 -14.14 8.13 14.16
CA LEU A 112 -12.98 7.26 13.92
C LEU A 112 -12.60 6.48 15.19
N GLU A 113 -12.64 7.11 16.36
CA GLU A 113 -12.35 6.41 17.62
C GLU A 113 -13.41 5.34 17.92
N LYS A 114 -14.70 5.66 17.77
CA LYS A 114 -15.78 4.66 17.90
C LYS A 114 -15.60 3.48 16.96
N LEU A 115 -15.18 3.76 15.72
CA LEU A 115 -14.90 2.72 14.72
C LEU A 115 -13.71 1.85 15.14
N TYR A 116 -12.65 2.46 15.68
CA TYR A 116 -11.47 1.78 16.19
C TYR A 116 -11.81 0.91 17.40
N GLU A 117 -12.46 1.46 18.41
CA GLU A 117 -12.90 0.72 19.60
C GLU A 117 -13.74 -0.51 19.24
N LYS A 118 -14.64 -0.35 18.26
CA LYS A 118 -15.57 -1.41 17.85
C LYS A 118 -14.89 -2.58 17.15
N HIS A 119 -13.86 -2.33 16.32
CA HIS A 119 -13.30 -3.34 15.42
C HIS A 119 -11.83 -3.68 15.68
N HIS A 120 -11.15 -2.97 16.60
CA HIS A 120 -9.73 -3.19 16.87
C HIS A 120 -9.43 -4.64 17.28
N SER A 121 -10.26 -5.22 18.17
CA SER A 121 -10.10 -6.62 18.59
C SER A 121 -10.27 -7.64 17.47
N ASP A 122 -10.91 -7.25 16.37
CA ASP A 122 -11.15 -8.10 15.19
C ASP A 122 -10.04 -7.99 14.14
N GLY A 123 -9.00 -7.19 14.41
CA GLY A 123 -7.86 -6.99 13.51
C GLY A 123 -8.01 -5.80 12.58
N PHE A 124 -8.58 -4.70 13.08
CA PHE A 124 -8.65 -3.41 12.41
C PHE A 124 -7.80 -2.37 13.12
N THR A 125 -7.07 -1.55 12.38
CA THR A 125 -6.29 -0.43 12.93
C THR A 125 -6.41 0.83 12.08
N ILE A 126 -6.43 1.99 12.74
CA ILE A 126 -6.35 3.30 12.12
C ILE A 126 -4.92 3.83 12.26
N LEU A 127 -4.33 4.29 11.15
CA LEU A 127 -3.01 4.91 11.12
C LEU A 127 -3.18 6.40 10.83
N ASP A 128 -2.97 7.23 11.85
CA ASP A 128 -3.21 8.67 11.82
C ASP A 128 -1.94 9.46 11.50
N PHE A 129 -1.97 10.23 10.41
CA PHE A 129 -0.86 11.06 9.93
C PHE A 129 -1.26 12.54 9.90
N PRO A 130 -0.94 13.35 10.91
CA PRO A 130 -1.20 14.79 10.86
C PRO A 130 -0.54 15.45 9.65
N CYS A 131 -1.27 16.38 9.00
CA CYS A 131 -0.79 17.10 7.84
C CYS A 131 -1.17 18.59 7.91
N ASN A 132 -0.20 19.49 7.68
CA ASN A 132 -0.42 20.93 7.75
C ASN A 132 -0.55 21.61 6.37
N GLN A 133 -0.65 20.84 5.28
CA GLN A 133 -0.66 21.39 3.92
C GLN A 133 -1.99 22.05 3.51
N PHE A 134 -3.10 21.68 4.18
CA PHE A 134 -4.43 22.18 3.85
C PHE A 134 -4.84 23.27 4.84
N GLY A 135 -4.78 24.51 4.39
CA GLY A 135 -5.15 25.69 5.17
C GLY A 135 -4.35 25.88 6.48
N GLN A 136 -3.19 25.24 6.62
CA GLN A 136 -2.37 25.24 7.84
C GLN A 136 -3.15 24.80 9.10
N GLN A 137 -4.05 23.85 8.94
CA GLN A 137 -5.01 23.42 9.97
C GLN A 137 -4.45 22.40 10.98
N ALA A 138 -3.17 22.04 10.88
CA ALA A 138 -2.44 21.25 11.89
C ALA A 138 -1.16 21.96 12.36
N PRO A 139 -1.25 23.18 12.97
CA PRO A 139 -0.08 24.02 13.25
C PRO A 139 0.79 23.54 14.42
N GLY A 140 0.27 22.71 15.33
CA GLY A 140 0.97 22.25 16.53
C GLY A 140 2.18 21.36 16.23
N THR A 141 2.94 21.05 17.28
CA THR A 141 3.97 19.99 17.28
C THR A 141 3.29 18.62 17.29
N ASP A 142 4.03 17.55 16.98
CA ASP A 142 3.50 16.18 17.04
C ASP A 142 2.95 15.84 18.43
N GLU A 143 3.61 16.32 19.50
CA GLU A 143 3.16 16.12 20.88
C GLU A 143 1.87 16.89 21.18
N SER A 144 1.80 18.20 20.87
CA SER A 144 0.60 18.99 21.12
C SER A 144 -0.63 18.53 20.32
N ILE A 145 -0.42 17.99 19.11
CA ILE A 145 -1.48 17.35 18.34
C ILE A 145 -1.95 16.07 19.02
N HIS A 146 -1.02 15.26 19.52
CA HIS A 146 -1.36 14.03 20.25
C HIS A 146 -2.17 14.33 21.51
N GLU A 147 -1.70 15.28 22.32
CA GLU A 147 -2.42 15.71 23.54
C GLU A 147 -3.82 16.22 23.23
N PHE A 148 -3.95 17.08 22.21
CA PHE A 148 -5.25 17.59 21.79
C PHE A 148 -6.22 16.45 21.44
N CYS A 149 -5.79 15.50 20.60
CA CYS A 149 -6.65 14.41 20.16
C CYS A 149 -6.99 13.45 21.31
N LYS A 150 -6.03 13.18 22.21
CA LYS A 150 -6.25 12.33 23.37
C LYS A 150 -7.21 12.97 24.38
N LEU A 151 -7.02 14.25 24.68
CA LEU A 151 -7.84 14.96 25.68
C LEU A 151 -9.22 15.33 25.15
N THR A 152 -9.35 15.64 23.85
CA THR A 152 -10.60 16.12 23.26
C THR A 152 -11.49 14.98 22.77
N TYR A 153 -10.89 13.95 22.15
CA TYR A 153 -11.59 12.86 21.46
C TYR A 153 -11.30 11.48 22.04
N GLY A 154 -10.43 11.37 23.04
CA GLY A 154 -10.08 10.09 23.66
C GLY A 154 -9.28 9.15 22.76
N THR A 155 -8.72 9.62 21.64
CA THR A 155 -8.16 8.74 20.58
C THR A 155 -7.07 7.80 21.11
N GLU A 156 -7.25 6.49 20.83
CA GLU A 156 -6.31 5.42 21.22
C GLU A 156 -5.55 4.82 20.02
N PHE A 157 -6.02 5.01 18.79
CA PHE A 157 -5.35 4.50 17.60
C PHE A 157 -3.97 5.14 17.37
N PRO A 158 -3.03 4.41 16.71
CA PRO A 158 -1.67 4.87 16.43
C PRO A 158 -1.61 6.20 15.70
N ARG A 159 -0.86 7.16 16.25
CA ARG A 159 -0.56 8.44 15.60
C ARG A 159 0.91 8.55 15.29
N PHE A 160 1.19 8.94 14.06
CA PHE A 160 2.53 9.10 13.51
C PHE A 160 2.97 10.57 13.48
N LYS A 161 4.22 10.78 13.08
CA LYS A 161 4.78 12.11 12.91
C LYS A 161 4.02 12.85 11.81
N LYS A 162 3.88 14.16 11.97
CA LYS A 162 3.34 15.06 10.94
C LYS A 162 4.15 14.96 9.65
N ILE A 163 3.44 14.80 8.52
CA ILE A 163 4.02 14.60 7.20
C ILE A 163 3.44 15.55 6.16
N LYS A 164 4.09 15.60 4.99
CA LYS A 164 3.50 16.12 3.76
C LYS A 164 2.87 14.96 2.98
N VAL A 165 1.69 15.17 2.44
CA VAL A 165 0.95 14.16 1.65
C VAL A 165 0.94 14.46 0.15
N ASN A 166 1.24 15.70 -0.26
CA ASN A 166 1.30 16.16 -1.65
C ASN A 166 2.65 16.83 -1.96
N GLY A 167 2.97 16.90 -3.25
CA GLY A 167 4.17 17.56 -3.79
C GLY A 167 5.39 16.65 -3.82
N GLU A 168 6.53 17.24 -4.18
CA GLU A 168 7.80 16.50 -4.32
C GLU A 168 8.27 15.89 -3.01
N ASP A 169 8.05 16.59 -1.89
CA ASP A 169 8.40 16.15 -0.54
C ASP A 169 7.33 15.27 0.13
N ALA A 170 6.30 14.84 -0.59
CA ALA A 170 5.28 13.96 -0.02
C ALA A 170 5.91 12.66 0.49
N ASP A 171 5.41 12.19 1.64
CA ASP A 171 5.84 10.93 2.23
C ASP A 171 5.72 9.79 1.21
N PRO A 172 6.73 8.90 1.11
CA PRO A 172 6.71 7.78 0.17
C PRO A 172 5.46 6.89 0.29
N LEU A 173 4.89 6.73 1.50
CA LEU A 173 3.63 6.02 1.70
C LEU A 173 2.49 6.73 0.96
N TYR A 174 2.35 8.06 1.10
CA TYR A 174 1.27 8.81 0.45
C TYR A 174 1.43 8.89 -1.06
N LYS A 175 2.65 8.99 -1.59
CA LYS A 175 2.91 8.83 -3.04
C LYS A 175 2.43 7.47 -3.55
N PHE A 176 2.65 6.42 -2.78
CA PHE A 176 2.16 5.10 -3.11
C PHE A 176 0.63 5.02 -3.03
N LEU A 177 0.01 5.47 -1.94
CA LEU A 177 -1.44 5.44 -1.73
C LEU A 177 -2.20 6.13 -2.87
N THR A 178 -1.77 7.34 -3.24
CA THR A 178 -2.38 8.12 -4.34
C THR A 178 -2.15 7.47 -5.71
N SER A 179 -1.05 6.73 -5.91
CA SER A 179 -0.82 5.96 -7.14
C SER A 179 -1.72 4.73 -7.26
N GLN A 180 -2.26 4.22 -6.13
CA GLN A 180 -3.16 3.05 -6.12
C GLN A 180 -4.62 3.46 -6.30
N LYS A 181 -5.03 4.57 -5.70
CA LYS A 181 -6.41 5.07 -5.73
C LYS A 181 -6.41 6.57 -5.95
N GLY A 182 -7.00 7.02 -7.05
CA GLY A 182 -7.24 8.42 -7.37
C GLY A 182 -8.34 9.04 -6.53
N PHE A 183 -8.72 10.27 -6.88
CA PHE A 183 -9.84 10.97 -6.26
C PHE A 183 -11.14 10.16 -6.38
N ALA A 184 -11.83 9.96 -5.26
CA ALA A 184 -13.01 9.08 -5.19
C ALA A 184 -14.35 9.81 -5.42
N GLY A 185 -14.32 11.14 -5.50
CA GLY A 185 -15.54 11.98 -5.56
C GLY A 185 -16.01 12.44 -4.18
N TRP A 186 -16.81 13.49 -4.18
CA TRP A 186 -17.44 14.01 -2.97
C TRP A 186 -18.78 13.33 -2.71
N ASP A 187 -19.17 13.16 -1.44
CA ASP A 187 -20.60 12.95 -1.09
C ASP A 187 -21.33 14.27 -1.23
N GLU A 188 -22.18 14.38 -2.24
CA GLU A 188 -22.94 15.61 -2.53
C GLU A 188 -23.94 15.99 -1.43
N SER A 189 -24.28 15.05 -0.54
CA SER A 189 -25.16 15.32 0.61
C SER A 189 -24.44 16.00 1.79
N HIS A 190 -23.09 16.02 1.77
CA HIS A 190 -22.31 16.59 2.87
C HIS A 190 -22.26 18.12 2.76
N PRO A 191 -22.53 18.88 3.87
CA PRO A 191 -22.67 20.35 3.83
C PRO A 191 -21.39 21.08 3.37
N LEU A 192 -20.21 20.49 3.54
CA LEU A 192 -18.95 21.10 3.13
C LEU A 192 -18.55 20.79 1.69
N THR A 193 -19.29 19.93 0.97
CA THR A 193 -18.95 19.52 -0.39
C THR A 193 -18.86 20.72 -1.33
N HIS A 194 -19.88 21.55 -1.38
CA HIS A 194 -19.89 22.71 -2.28
C HIS A 194 -18.77 23.71 -1.97
N ILE A 195 -18.44 23.88 -0.69
CA ILE A 195 -17.35 24.79 -0.27
C ILE A 195 -16.00 24.27 -0.77
N LEU A 196 -15.74 22.98 -0.64
CA LEU A 196 -14.50 22.35 -1.10
C LEU A 196 -14.43 22.33 -2.63
N ASP A 197 -15.53 21.95 -3.30
CA ASP A 197 -15.59 21.89 -4.76
C ASP A 197 -15.35 23.26 -5.39
N ASP A 198 -16.02 24.28 -4.89
CA ASP A 198 -15.86 25.67 -5.34
C ASP A 198 -14.44 26.19 -5.12
N MET A 199 -13.86 25.92 -3.96
CA MET A 199 -12.50 26.36 -3.63
C MET A 199 -11.48 25.70 -4.54
N LEU A 200 -11.53 24.38 -4.66
CA LEU A 200 -10.56 23.60 -5.44
C LEU A 200 -10.72 23.84 -6.95
N SER A 201 -11.95 23.96 -7.46
CA SER A 201 -12.21 24.26 -8.87
C SER A 201 -11.68 25.64 -9.30
N LYS A 202 -11.65 26.62 -8.38
CA LYS A 202 -11.07 27.93 -8.66
C LYS A 202 -9.55 27.88 -8.73
N GLU A 203 -8.91 27.04 -7.91
CA GLU A 203 -7.45 26.86 -7.93
C GLU A 203 -7.00 26.01 -9.13
N ASP A 204 -7.75 24.94 -9.42
CA ASP A 204 -7.45 23.96 -10.46
C ASP A 204 -8.74 23.34 -11.00
N PRO A 205 -9.25 23.80 -12.15
CA PRO A 205 -10.47 23.26 -12.75
C PRO A 205 -10.44 21.74 -12.99
N ASP A 206 -9.25 21.17 -13.18
CA ASP A 206 -9.04 19.76 -13.46
C ASP A 206 -8.70 18.93 -12.20
N TYR A 207 -8.86 19.49 -10.99
CA TYR A 207 -8.43 18.85 -9.75
C TYR A 207 -9.02 17.44 -9.56
N LYS A 208 -10.25 17.18 -10.05
CA LYS A 208 -10.92 15.88 -9.94
C LYS A 208 -10.22 14.77 -10.71
N SER A 209 -9.48 15.12 -11.76
CA SER A 209 -8.73 14.16 -12.58
C SER A 209 -7.37 13.77 -11.96
N LYS A 210 -6.89 14.53 -10.99
CA LYS A 210 -5.57 14.34 -10.35
C LYS A 210 -5.68 13.45 -9.10
N PRO A 211 -4.72 12.55 -8.86
CA PRO A 211 -4.78 11.62 -7.73
C PRO A 211 -4.42 12.26 -6.38
N ASP A 212 -3.94 13.50 -6.36
CA ASP A 212 -3.50 14.19 -5.15
C ASP A 212 -4.57 14.19 -4.05
N ILE A 213 -4.15 14.26 -2.80
CA ILE A 213 -5.03 14.46 -1.66
C ILE A 213 -5.69 15.84 -1.77
N LYS A 214 -7.00 15.88 -1.67
CA LYS A 214 -7.76 17.13 -1.86
C LYS A 214 -7.95 17.91 -0.57
N TRP A 215 -8.06 17.22 0.56
CA TRP A 215 -8.25 17.87 1.86
C TRP A 215 -7.84 16.97 3.02
N ASN A 216 -7.83 17.55 4.24
CA ASN A 216 -7.68 16.78 5.49
C ASN A 216 -8.78 15.72 5.62
N PHE A 217 -8.50 14.63 6.29
CA PHE A 217 -9.38 13.48 6.52
C PHE A 217 -9.69 12.65 5.27
N THR A 218 -8.84 12.72 4.24
CA THR A 218 -8.83 11.69 3.18
C THR A 218 -8.32 10.38 3.75
N LYS A 219 -9.00 9.29 3.44
CA LYS A 219 -8.76 7.97 4.00
C LYS A 219 -8.47 6.95 2.91
N PHE A 220 -7.53 6.03 3.19
CA PHE A 220 -7.25 4.87 2.34
C PHE A 220 -7.48 3.60 3.15
N LEU A 221 -8.18 2.64 2.57
CA LEU A 221 -8.42 1.34 3.17
C LEU A 221 -7.49 0.30 2.53
N ALA A 222 -6.76 -0.43 3.36
CA ALA A 222 -5.95 -1.57 2.93
C ALA A 222 -6.45 -2.85 3.58
N ASP A 223 -6.41 -3.96 2.81
CA ASP A 223 -6.79 -5.28 3.29
C ASP A 223 -5.71 -5.93 4.17
N LYS A 224 -5.98 -7.11 4.71
CA LYS A 224 -5.06 -7.90 5.57
C LYS A 224 -3.72 -8.25 4.88
N ASN A 225 -3.63 -8.12 3.56
CA ASN A 225 -2.41 -8.32 2.78
C ASN A 225 -1.65 -7.01 2.51
N GLY A 226 -2.20 -5.88 2.97
CA GLY A 226 -1.65 -4.55 2.75
C GLY A 226 -1.92 -3.97 1.36
N VAL A 227 -2.86 -4.55 0.61
CA VAL A 227 -3.29 -4.05 -0.70
C VAL A 227 -4.30 -2.91 -0.50
N VAL A 228 -4.06 -1.75 -1.12
CA VAL A 228 -4.98 -0.60 -1.04
C VAL A 228 -6.22 -0.88 -1.88
N VAL A 229 -7.36 -1.07 -1.24
CA VAL A 229 -8.62 -1.48 -1.87
C VAL A 229 -9.57 -0.31 -2.14
N ALA A 230 -9.55 0.72 -1.29
CA ALA A 230 -10.42 1.89 -1.44
C ALA A 230 -9.73 3.20 -1.01
N ARG A 231 -10.29 4.33 -1.49
CA ARG A 231 -10.03 5.69 -1.01
C ARG A 231 -11.38 6.34 -0.73
N PHE A 232 -11.42 7.15 0.31
CA PHE A 232 -12.59 7.93 0.72
C PHE A 232 -12.18 9.37 0.94
N GLU A 233 -12.93 10.27 0.37
CA GLU A 233 -12.75 11.70 0.63
C GLU A 233 -13.35 12.07 1.99
N PRO A 234 -13.00 13.24 2.56
CA PRO A 234 -13.46 13.61 3.91
C PRO A 234 -14.99 13.72 4.04
N THR A 235 -15.70 13.90 2.94
CA THR A 235 -17.19 13.98 2.92
C THR A 235 -17.87 12.62 2.97
N GLU A 236 -17.14 11.50 2.78
CA GLU A 236 -17.72 10.15 2.86
C GLU A 236 -18.17 9.82 4.29
N LYS A 237 -19.33 9.20 4.40
CA LYS A 237 -19.91 8.77 5.68
C LYS A 237 -19.14 7.61 6.29
N ILE A 238 -18.87 7.69 7.58
CA ILE A 238 -18.11 6.65 8.29
C ILE A 238 -18.84 5.30 8.24
N GLU A 239 -20.17 5.28 8.24
CA GLU A 239 -20.94 4.04 8.14
C GLU A 239 -20.72 3.29 6.81
N ASN A 240 -20.44 3.99 5.73
CA ASN A 240 -20.13 3.37 4.45
C ASN A 240 -18.70 2.79 4.43
N ILE A 241 -17.77 3.47 5.11
CA ILE A 241 -16.40 2.96 5.32
C ILE A 241 -16.45 1.72 6.20
N GLU A 242 -17.22 1.74 7.29
CA GLU A 242 -17.39 0.62 8.20
C GLU A 242 -17.90 -0.64 7.50
N LYS A 243 -18.89 -0.51 6.60
CA LYS A 243 -19.39 -1.66 5.82
C LYS A 243 -18.26 -2.37 5.05
N GLN A 244 -17.35 -1.59 4.45
CA GLN A 244 -16.21 -2.17 3.72
C GLN A 244 -15.17 -2.79 4.66
N ILE A 245 -14.93 -2.18 5.83
CA ILE A 245 -14.06 -2.75 6.86
C ILE A 245 -14.59 -4.11 7.30
N VAL A 246 -15.87 -4.20 7.64
CA VAL A 246 -16.51 -5.45 8.09
C VAL A 246 -16.42 -6.55 7.03
N GLU A 247 -16.53 -6.22 5.74
CA GLU A 247 -16.33 -7.20 4.66
C GLU A 247 -14.90 -7.73 4.60
N LEU A 248 -13.90 -6.89 4.87
CA LEU A 248 -12.49 -7.27 4.85
C LEU A 248 -12.05 -8.03 6.12
N LEU A 249 -12.79 -7.89 7.21
CA LEU A 249 -12.54 -8.60 8.47
C LEU A 249 -12.99 -10.07 8.44
N LYS A 250 -13.97 -10.40 7.61
CA LYS A 250 -14.47 -11.78 7.39
C LYS A 250 -13.36 -12.67 6.82
#